data_8ae15ed5f253aa49904c98ab88e3df9b
#
_entry.id   8ae15ed5f253aa49904c98ab88e3df9b
#
_cell.length_a   1.000
_cell.length_b   1.000
_cell.length_c   1.000
_cell.angle_alpha   90.00
_cell.angle_beta   90.00
_cell.angle_gamma   90.00
#
_symmetry.space_group_name_H-M   'P 1'
#
loop_
_entity.id
_entity.type
_entity.pdbx_description
1 polymer ?
#
loop_
_entity_poly.entity_id
_entity_poly.type
_entity_poly.pdbx_seq_one_letter_code
_entity_poly.pdbx_strand_id
1 'polypeptide(L)'
;MSTEQDAADLLQAVPSPANGLCFCTGSLGARADNNIVKMIRRFGARIHFLHLRNTRRDAEGNFFEADHLDGDTDMAAAVREIVRLMQRTGVALPMRPDHGHQMLDDLNKKTYPGYSAIGRLRGLAELRGLELGLMRGK
;
A
#
# COMPACT_ATOMS: atom_id res chain seq x y z
N MET A 1 2.32 -15.24 -6.27
CA MET A 1 3.32 -14.41 -5.54
C MET A 1 2.68 -13.90 -4.27
N SER A 2 3.15 -14.39 -3.14
CA SER A 2 2.59 -14.01 -1.82
C SER A 2 3.67 -13.71 -0.79
N THR A 3 4.92 -14.11 -1.01
CA THR A 3 6.05 -13.88 -0.10
C THR A 3 7.07 -12.90 -0.66
N GLU A 4 7.92 -12.36 0.22
CA GLU A 4 9.09 -11.57 -0.20
C GLU A 4 9.99 -12.36 -1.15
N GLN A 5 10.17 -13.66 -0.91
CA GLN A 5 11.00 -14.52 -1.76
C GLN A 5 10.39 -14.72 -3.15
N ASP A 6 9.08 -14.95 -3.25
CA ASP A 6 8.41 -15.06 -4.57
C ASP A 6 8.62 -13.79 -5.41
N ALA A 7 8.57 -12.60 -4.77
CA ALA A 7 8.82 -11.34 -5.46
C ALA A 7 10.28 -11.23 -5.93
N ALA A 8 11.22 -11.69 -5.11
CA ALA A 8 12.63 -11.72 -5.49
C ALA A 8 12.87 -12.66 -6.68
N ASP A 9 12.30 -13.85 -6.64
CA ASP A 9 12.46 -14.86 -7.70
C ASP A 9 11.85 -14.37 -9.02
N LEU A 10 10.67 -13.73 -8.98
CA LEU A 10 10.04 -13.12 -10.15
C LEU A 10 10.94 -12.04 -10.79
N LEU A 11 11.51 -11.16 -9.96
CA LEU A 11 12.37 -10.08 -10.44
C LEU A 11 13.72 -10.60 -10.97
N GLN A 12 14.22 -11.71 -10.40
CA GLN A 12 15.45 -12.36 -10.83
C GLN A 12 15.26 -13.15 -12.12
N ALA A 13 14.12 -13.80 -12.31
CA ALA A 13 13.80 -14.58 -13.50
C ALA A 13 13.86 -13.72 -14.78
N VAL A 14 13.49 -12.44 -14.69
CA VAL A 14 13.60 -11.47 -15.79
C VAL A 14 14.26 -10.19 -15.26
N PRO A 15 15.58 -10.06 -15.34
CA PRO A 15 16.32 -8.95 -14.72
C PRO A 15 16.21 -7.62 -15.48
N SER A 16 15.25 -7.49 -16.38
CA SER A 16 14.96 -6.24 -17.09
C SER A 16 14.43 -5.16 -16.15
N PRO A 17 14.85 -3.89 -16.26
CA PRO A 17 14.29 -2.80 -15.48
C PRO A 17 12.79 -2.56 -15.77
N ALA A 18 12.29 -3.00 -16.93
CA ALA A 18 10.87 -2.94 -17.26
C ALA A 18 10.02 -3.96 -16.50
N ASN A 19 10.63 -5.05 -16.01
CA ASN A 19 9.97 -5.98 -15.11
C ASN A 19 9.93 -5.39 -13.68
N GLY A 20 8.77 -4.98 -13.20
CA GLY A 20 8.61 -4.35 -11.91
C GLY A 20 7.28 -4.66 -11.25
N LEU A 21 7.07 -4.07 -10.10
CA LEU A 21 5.95 -4.36 -9.23
C LEU A 21 4.93 -3.21 -9.23
N CYS A 22 3.66 -3.55 -9.38
CA CYS A 22 2.60 -2.81 -8.72
C CYS A 22 2.60 -3.27 -7.26
N PHE A 23 3.26 -2.52 -6.39
CA PHE A 23 3.48 -2.93 -5.01
C PHE A 23 2.23 -2.67 -4.18
N CYS A 24 1.52 -3.74 -3.84
CA CYS A 24 0.31 -3.69 -3.01
C CYS A 24 0.63 -4.01 -1.55
N THR A 25 0.57 -3.01 -0.68
CA THR A 25 0.84 -3.17 0.74
C THR A 25 -0.12 -4.15 1.43
N GLY A 26 -1.39 -4.19 1.01
CA GLY A 26 -2.38 -5.09 1.60
C GLY A 26 -2.30 -6.52 1.08
N SER A 27 -2.03 -6.73 -0.23
CA SER A 27 -1.89 -8.10 -0.76
C SER A 27 -0.69 -8.83 -0.16
N LEU A 28 0.41 -8.11 0.03
CA LEU A 28 1.60 -8.65 0.69
C LEU A 28 1.44 -8.65 2.21
N GLY A 29 0.78 -7.63 2.77
CA GLY A 29 0.52 -7.48 4.20
C GLY A 29 -0.56 -8.43 4.75
N ALA A 30 -1.34 -9.11 3.88
CA ALA A 30 -2.23 -10.18 4.31
C ALA A 30 -1.47 -11.34 5.00
N ARG A 31 -0.18 -11.50 4.72
CA ARG A 31 0.70 -12.43 5.42
C ARG A 31 1.43 -11.73 6.56
N ALA A 32 1.38 -12.31 7.75
CA ALA A 32 2.03 -11.78 8.94
C ALA A 32 3.56 -11.82 8.88
N ASP A 33 4.12 -12.74 8.09
CA ASP A 33 5.56 -12.94 7.95
C ASP A 33 6.23 -12.01 6.92
N ASN A 34 5.45 -11.25 6.15
CA ASN A 34 5.97 -10.23 5.24
C ASN A 34 6.21 -8.89 5.98
N ASN A 35 7.42 -8.40 5.91
CA ASN A 35 7.74 -7.06 6.40
C ASN A 35 7.68 -6.04 5.26
N ILE A 36 6.56 -5.32 5.16
CA ILE A 36 6.28 -4.39 4.06
C ILE A 36 7.35 -3.32 3.91
N VAL A 37 7.82 -2.73 5.01
CA VAL A 37 8.86 -1.69 5.00
C VAL A 37 10.19 -2.24 4.46
N LYS A 38 10.56 -3.46 4.86
CA LYS A 38 11.75 -4.15 4.36
C LYS A 38 11.64 -4.45 2.87
N MET A 39 10.48 -4.89 2.42
CA MET A 39 10.20 -5.17 1.01
C MET A 39 10.29 -3.91 0.15
N ILE A 40 9.78 -2.76 0.62
CA ILE A 40 9.93 -1.47 -0.07
C ILE A 40 11.42 -1.12 -0.22
N ARG A 41 12.24 -1.29 0.82
CA ARG A 41 13.69 -1.06 0.73
C ARG A 41 14.37 -1.98 -0.27
N ARG A 42 14.03 -3.27 -0.23
CA ARG A 42 14.64 -4.30 -1.07
C ARG A 42 14.29 -4.13 -2.55
N PHE A 43 13.02 -3.86 -2.83
CA PHE A 43 12.50 -3.83 -4.20
C PHE A 43 12.29 -2.44 -4.77
N GLY A 44 12.64 -1.38 -4.04
CA GLY A 44 12.31 0.00 -4.38
C GLY A 44 12.63 0.41 -5.82
N ALA A 45 13.81 0.01 -6.35
CA ALA A 45 14.18 0.27 -7.74
C ALA A 45 13.30 -0.45 -8.79
N ARG A 46 12.47 -1.36 -8.36
CA ARG A 46 11.58 -2.19 -9.19
C ARG A 46 10.10 -1.96 -8.85
N ILE A 47 9.79 -0.99 -8.01
CA ILE A 47 8.41 -0.54 -7.75
C ILE A 47 8.07 0.53 -8.77
N HIS A 48 7.09 0.24 -9.63
CA HIS A 48 6.65 1.16 -10.68
C HIS A 48 5.32 1.82 -10.38
N PHE A 49 4.54 1.23 -9.48
CA PHE A 49 3.25 1.75 -9.03
C PHE A 49 2.99 1.31 -7.59
N LEU A 50 2.32 2.16 -6.83
CA LEU A 50 1.96 1.89 -5.44
C LEU A 50 0.46 1.68 -5.30
N HIS A 51 0.09 0.57 -4.69
CA HIS A 51 -1.27 0.27 -4.31
C HIS A 51 -1.34 0.21 -2.78
N LEU A 52 -1.68 1.33 -2.17
CA LEU A 52 -1.67 1.47 -0.71
C LEU A 52 -3.00 0.97 -0.15
N ARG A 53 -2.96 -0.22 0.41
CA ARG A 53 -4.05 -0.97 0.99
C ARG A 53 -3.66 -1.42 2.38
N ASN A 54 -4.59 -1.41 3.33
CA ASN A 54 -4.34 -1.99 4.64
C ASN A 54 -5.40 -3.06 4.96
N THR A 55 -4.96 -4.09 5.64
CA THR A 55 -5.80 -5.21 6.06
C THR A 55 -5.60 -5.47 7.53
N ARG A 56 -6.58 -6.09 8.17
CA ARG A 56 -6.48 -6.62 9.54
C ARG A 56 -6.78 -8.10 9.52
N ARG A 57 -5.98 -8.87 10.24
CA ARG A 57 -6.12 -10.32 10.38
C ARG A 57 -6.80 -10.66 11.70
N ASP A 58 -7.53 -11.76 11.70
CA ASP A 58 -7.99 -12.41 12.92
C ASP A 58 -6.99 -13.50 13.40
N ALA A 59 -7.32 -14.15 14.51
CA ALA A 59 -6.49 -15.20 15.09
C ALA A 59 -6.42 -16.46 14.22
N GLU A 60 -7.40 -16.68 13.36
CA GLU A 60 -7.51 -17.83 12.46
C GLU A 60 -6.77 -17.60 11.12
N GLY A 61 -6.24 -16.39 10.90
CA GLY A 61 -5.51 -16.03 9.69
C GLY A 61 -6.38 -15.53 8.53
N ASN A 62 -7.70 -15.35 8.76
CA ASN A 62 -8.54 -14.62 7.83
C ASN A 62 -8.20 -13.13 7.90
N PHE A 63 -8.46 -12.40 6.82
CA PHE A 63 -8.25 -10.96 6.81
C PHE A 63 -9.44 -10.21 6.21
N PHE A 64 -9.60 -8.97 6.59
CA PHE A 64 -10.58 -8.05 6.06
C PHE A 64 -9.95 -6.68 5.78
N GLU A 65 -10.63 -5.87 4.98
CA GLU A 65 -10.17 -4.51 4.67
C GLU A 65 -10.24 -3.64 5.92
N ALA A 66 -9.12 -3.02 6.29
CA ALA A 66 -9.04 -2.03 7.36
C ALA A 66 -8.99 -0.61 6.76
N ASP A 67 -9.24 0.41 7.57
CA ASP A 67 -8.94 1.78 7.18
C ASP A 67 -7.44 1.91 6.85
N HIS A 68 -7.08 2.79 5.92
CA HIS A 68 -5.72 2.83 5.36
C HIS A 68 -4.65 3.06 6.42
N LEU A 69 -4.94 3.82 7.47
CA LEU A 69 -3.99 4.10 8.56
C LEU A 69 -4.17 3.21 9.80
N ASP A 70 -5.20 2.36 9.84
CA ASP A 70 -5.59 1.56 11.01
C ASP A 70 -5.68 0.05 10.72
N GLY A 71 -4.69 -0.51 10.08
CA GLY A 71 -4.57 -1.95 9.84
C GLY A 71 -3.28 -2.52 10.40
N ASP A 72 -2.99 -3.77 10.04
CA ASP A 72 -1.79 -4.49 10.52
C ASP A 72 -0.49 -4.01 9.87
N THR A 73 -0.58 -3.35 8.72
CA THR A 73 0.58 -2.71 8.10
C THR A 73 0.79 -1.33 8.72
N ASP A 74 1.97 -1.08 9.29
CA ASP A 74 2.39 0.28 9.68
C ASP A 74 2.51 1.16 8.43
N MET A 75 1.39 1.77 8.06
CA MET A 75 1.30 2.60 6.86
C MET A 75 2.17 3.86 6.98
N ALA A 76 2.35 4.39 8.18
CA ALA A 76 3.20 5.55 8.39
C ALA A 76 4.67 5.22 8.11
N ALA A 77 5.16 4.07 8.57
CA ALA A 77 6.50 3.60 8.25
C ALA A 77 6.65 3.25 6.76
N ALA A 78 5.64 2.64 6.14
CA ALA A 78 5.64 2.32 4.71
C ALA A 78 5.72 3.60 3.85
N VAL A 79 4.85 4.58 4.08
CA VAL A 79 4.85 5.85 3.34
C VAL A 79 6.15 6.64 3.58
N ARG A 80 6.67 6.62 4.81
CA ARG A 80 7.99 7.24 5.09
C ARG A 80 9.10 6.63 4.25
N GLU A 81 9.12 5.31 4.10
CA GLU A 81 10.13 4.64 3.28
C GLU A 81 9.94 4.91 1.78
N ILE A 82 8.69 5.01 1.32
CA ILE A 82 8.36 5.41 -0.06
C ILE A 82 8.84 6.85 -0.33
N VAL A 83 8.58 7.78 0.57
CA VAL A 83 9.06 9.17 0.43
C VAL A 83 10.59 9.22 0.35
N ARG A 84 11.28 8.47 1.20
CA ARG A 84 12.75 8.34 1.15
C ARG A 84 13.23 7.74 -0.17
N LEU A 85 12.53 6.74 -0.68
CA LEU A 85 12.83 6.13 -1.98
C LEU A 85 12.72 7.15 -3.10
N MET A 86 11.61 7.87 -3.18
CA MET A 86 11.39 8.93 -4.19
C MET A 86 12.45 10.02 -4.11
N GLN A 87 12.83 10.46 -2.88
CA GLN A 87 13.89 11.45 -2.67
C GLN A 87 15.26 10.96 -3.15
N ARG A 88 15.61 9.68 -2.88
CA ARG A 88 16.90 9.10 -3.31
C ARG A 88 16.98 8.90 -4.81
N THR A 89 15.89 8.52 -5.44
CA THR A 89 15.88 8.17 -6.87
C THR A 89 15.55 9.34 -7.79
N GLY A 90 14.93 10.40 -7.26
CA GLY A 90 14.36 11.48 -8.05
C GLY A 90 13.13 11.07 -8.86
N VAL A 91 12.58 9.87 -8.64
CA VAL A 91 11.45 9.33 -9.38
C VAL A 91 10.18 9.43 -8.53
N ALA A 92 9.17 10.12 -9.03
CA ALA A 92 7.85 10.15 -8.43
C ALA A 92 7.10 8.85 -8.75
N LEU A 93 6.68 8.11 -7.73
CA LEU A 93 5.92 6.89 -7.88
C LEU A 93 4.41 7.19 -7.87
N PRO A 94 3.68 6.84 -8.94
CA PRO A 94 2.23 6.98 -8.93
C PRO A 94 1.60 6.06 -7.89
N MET A 95 0.56 6.55 -7.22
CA MET A 95 -0.10 5.87 -6.12
C MET A 95 -1.62 5.93 -6.24
N ARG A 96 -2.28 4.87 -5.82
CA ARG A 96 -3.72 4.90 -5.54
C ARG A 96 -4.02 4.27 -4.16
N PRO A 97 -5.06 4.76 -3.44
CA PRO A 97 -5.68 4.01 -2.36
C PRO A 97 -6.45 2.82 -2.97
N ASP A 98 -6.67 1.78 -2.20
CA ASP A 98 -7.40 0.62 -2.72
C ASP A 98 -8.92 0.77 -2.55
N HIS A 99 -9.38 0.49 -1.36
CA HIS A 99 -10.79 0.37 -1.01
C HIS A 99 -11.30 1.61 -0.27
N GLY A 100 -12.59 1.60 0.05
CA GLY A 100 -13.21 2.60 0.90
C GLY A 100 -14.51 2.06 1.48
N HIS A 101 -14.63 2.12 2.81
CA HIS A 101 -15.86 1.77 3.50
C HIS A 101 -16.96 2.79 3.20
N GLN A 102 -18.20 2.31 3.13
CA GLN A 102 -19.34 3.22 3.02
C GLN A 102 -19.41 4.15 4.21
N MET A 103 -19.63 5.43 3.97
CA MET A 103 -19.76 6.44 4.99
C MET A 103 -20.58 7.63 4.48
N LEU A 104 -21.15 8.40 5.40
CA LEU A 104 -21.92 9.60 5.07
C LEU A 104 -23.03 9.29 4.04
N ASP A 105 -23.10 10.06 2.97
CA ASP A 105 -24.13 9.94 1.95
C ASP A 105 -24.06 8.62 1.16
N ASP A 106 -22.91 7.94 1.14
CA ASP A 106 -22.80 6.62 0.51
C ASP A 106 -23.62 5.54 1.22
N LEU A 107 -23.98 5.74 2.51
CA LEU A 107 -24.88 4.84 3.25
C LEU A 107 -26.28 4.75 2.62
N ASN A 108 -26.69 5.78 1.91
CA ASN A 108 -27.98 5.88 1.24
C ASN A 108 -27.93 5.47 -0.26
N LYS A 109 -26.77 5.02 -0.73
CA LYS A 109 -26.54 4.65 -2.14
C LYS A 109 -26.22 3.18 -2.28
N LYS A 110 -26.61 2.60 -3.42
CA LYS A 110 -26.13 1.27 -3.79
C LYS A 110 -24.69 1.39 -4.30
N THR A 111 -23.76 0.87 -3.53
CA THR A 111 -22.33 0.78 -3.90
C THR A 111 -21.87 -0.68 -3.88
N TYR A 112 -20.77 -0.97 -4.56
CA TYR A 112 -20.12 -2.26 -4.38
C TYR A 112 -19.36 -2.26 -3.03
N PRO A 113 -19.42 -3.37 -2.27
CA PRO A 113 -18.68 -3.48 -1.03
C PRO A 113 -17.18 -3.13 -1.22
N GLY A 114 -16.67 -2.25 -0.37
CA GLY A 114 -15.28 -1.80 -0.43
C GLY A 114 -14.95 -0.75 -1.50
N TYR A 115 -15.94 -0.33 -2.32
CA TYR A 115 -15.71 0.62 -3.42
C TYR A 115 -16.56 1.89 -3.34
N SER A 116 -16.89 2.33 -2.13
CA SER A 116 -17.53 3.61 -1.89
C SER A 116 -16.65 4.77 -2.37
N ALA A 117 -17.25 5.72 -3.09
CA ALA A 117 -16.52 6.88 -3.59
C ALA A 117 -16.02 7.78 -2.46
N ILE A 118 -16.86 8.06 -1.46
CA ILE A 118 -16.52 8.91 -0.31
C ILE A 118 -15.43 8.22 0.54
N GLY A 119 -15.58 6.93 0.82
CA GLY A 119 -14.57 6.18 1.57
C GLY A 119 -13.21 6.12 0.87
N ARG A 120 -13.19 6.00 -0.46
CA ARG A 120 -11.94 6.04 -1.24
C ARG A 120 -11.32 7.43 -1.26
N LEU A 121 -12.12 8.49 -1.32
CA LEU A 121 -11.63 9.87 -1.18
C LEU A 121 -11.04 10.11 0.21
N ARG A 122 -11.65 9.56 1.26
CA ARG A 122 -11.09 9.58 2.61
C ARG A 122 -9.69 8.94 2.64
N GLY A 123 -9.57 7.71 2.15
CA GLY A 123 -8.29 7.01 2.10
C GLY A 123 -7.22 7.77 1.30
N LEU A 124 -7.60 8.37 0.18
CA LEU A 124 -6.70 9.23 -0.60
C LEU A 124 -6.26 10.46 0.21
N ALA A 125 -7.17 11.12 0.91
CA ALA A 125 -6.86 12.30 1.72
C ALA A 125 -5.94 11.95 2.91
N GLU A 126 -6.19 10.82 3.58
CA GLU A 126 -5.36 10.31 4.67
C GLU A 126 -3.92 10.04 4.19
N LEU A 127 -3.75 9.32 3.08
CA LEU A 127 -2.44 8.98 2.52
C LEU A 127 -1.68 10.22 2.01
N ARG A 128 -2.38 11.15 1.35
CA ARG A 128 -1.79 12.41 0.90
C ARG A 128 -1.41 13.32 2.07
N GLY A 129 -2.24 13.38 3.09
CA GLY A 129 -1.94 14.14 4.32
C GLY A 129 -0.71 13.58 5.04
N LEU A 130 -0.62 12.25 5.15
CA LEU A 130 0.54 11.56 5.72
C LEU A 130 1.82 11.83 4.92
N GLU A 131 1.77 11.70 3.60
CA GLU A 131 2.91 12.00 2.72
C GLU A 131 3.40 13.45 2.90
N LEU A 132 2.48 14.42 2.84
CA LEU A 132 2.81 15.83 3.01
C LEU A 132 3.43 16.13 4.39
N GLY A 133 2.89 15.51 5.45
CA GLY A 133 3.45 15.62 6.79
C GLY A 133 4.88 15.08 6.87
N LEU A 134 5.13 13.93 6.27
CA LEU A 134 6.45 13.29 6.24
C LEU A 134 7.48 14.04 5.38
N MET A 135 7.02 14.70 4.31
CA MET A 135 7.91 15.52 3.45
C MET A 135 8.33 16.83 4.13
N ARG A 136 7.50 17.38 4.99
CA ARG A 136 7.72 18.68 5.67
C ARG A 136 8.29 18.55 7.08
N GLY A 137 8.08 17.42 7.73
CA GLY A 137 8.66 17.10 9.03
C GLY A 137 10.16 16.79 8.88
N LYS A 138 10.97 17.79 9.11
CA LYS A 138 12.43 17.64 9.27
C LYS A 138 12.77 17.48 10.75
#